data_739d981adf6b8c1446e54e113bacad85
#
_entry.id   739d981adf6b8c1446e54e113bacad85
#
_cell.length_a   1.000
_cell.length_b   1.000
_cell.length_c   1.000
_cell.angle_alpha   90.00
_cell.angle_beta   90.00
_cell.angle_gamma   90.00
#
_symmetry.space_group_name_H-M   'P 1'
#
loop_
_entity.id
_entity.type
_entity.pdbx_description
1 polymer ?
#
loop_
_entity_poly.entity_id
_entity_poly.type
_entity_poly.pdbx_seq_one_letter_code
_entity_poly.pdbx_strand_id
1 'polypeptide(L)'
;TEQQLLDIINDASLENVAPYVDTYKDRELVDPDKINAGTIISKRDIPEVGAQELTLSNGIKGITKHTDFKNDEVLFAAQSKGGMSLYYECDLASGLFATDLVDRAGIGELDFSSLEKKMQSKKAGVVPYISQIAEGFQGSFAPKDAEFFFQYLYSFFTQPRYDTAVYALVMGETQEQLKMIKAQPMYKFIGELLSTSTQNDPYY
;
A
#
# COMPACT_ATOMS: atom_id res chain seq x y z
N THR A 1 25.28 31.95 7.75
CA THR A 1 26.24 32.55 6.76
C THR A 1 26.85 31.40 5.95
N GLU A 2 27.42 31.74 4.76
CA GLU A 2 28.14 30.77 3.91
C GLU A 2 29.29 30.09 4.69
N GLN A 3 29.99 30.85 5.48
CA GLN A 3 31.10 30.32 6.31
C GLN A 3 30.60 29.29 7.33
N GLN A 4 29.45 29.52 7.98
CA GLN A 4 28.87 28.56 8.93
C GLN A 4 28.46 27.25 8.24
N LEU A 5 27.98 27.30 7.00
CA LEU A 5 27.67 26.10 6.23
C LEU A 5 28.93 25.32 5.85
N LEU A 6 30.00 26.04 5.44
CA LEU A 6 31.29 25.40 5.12
C LEU A 6 31.90 24.74 6.37
N ASP A 7 31.85 25.41 7.53
CA ASP A 7 32.34 24.86 8.78
C ASP A 7 31.60 23.58 9.17
N ILE A 8 30.24 23.55 9.07
CA ILE A 8 29.43 22.36 9.35
C ILE A 8 29.76 21.21 8.39
N ILE A 9 29.94 21.51 7.08
CA ILE A 9 30.31 20.48 6.09
C ILE A 9 31.68 19.90 6.38
N ASN A 10 32.66 20.77 6.75
CA ASN A 10 34.00 20.32 7.09
C ASN A 10 34.00 19.47 8.37
N ASP A 11 33.31 19.90 9.41
CA ASP A 11 33.16 19.14 10.66
C ASP A 11 32.53 17.78 10.42
N ALA A 12 31.43 17.73 9.65
CA ALA A 12 30.77 16.49 9.28
C ALA A 12 31.65 15.54 8.45
N SER A 13 32.53 16.09 7.60
CA SER A 13 33.46 15.28 6.79
C SER A 13 34.60 14.66 7.63
N LEU A 14 34.89 15.22 8.79
CA LEU A 14 35.90 14.72 9.73
C LEU A 14 35.31 13.73 10.74
N GLU A 15 34.00 13.65 10.84
CA GLU A 15 33.33 12.75 11.76
C GLU A 15 33.49 11.30 11.28
N ASN A 16 34.03 10.44 12.15
CA ASN A 16 34.18 9.02 11.84
C ASN A 16 32.85 8.29 12.07
N VAL A 17 32.01 8.26 11.04
CA VAL A 17 30.73 7.59 11.08
C VAL A 17 30.92 6.08 10.87
N ALA A 18 30.44 5.26 11.81
CA ALA A 18 30.44 3.82 11.63
C ALA A 18 29.63 3.43 10.39
N PRO A 19 30.09 2.46 9.59
CA PRO A 19 29.36 1.97 8.44
C PRO A 19 27.96 1.53 8.84
N TYR A 20 26.96 1.88 8.02
CA TYR A 20 25.58 1.39 8.23
C TYR A 20 25.54 -0.13 8.15
N VAL A 21 25.01 -0.78 9.17
CA VAL A 21 24.75 -2.22 9.21
C VAL A 21 23.28 -2.45 8.98
N ASP A 22 22.95 -3.07 7.85
CA ASP A 22 21.57 -3.47 7.56
C ASP A 22 21.20 -4.71 8.35
N THR A 23 20.47 -4.53 9.43
CA THR A 23 20.01 -5.63 10.32
C THR A 23 18.85 -6.43 9.76
N TYR A 24 18.23 -5.96 8.66
CA TYR A 24 17.04 -6.57 8.07
C TYR A 24 17.29 -7.21 6.70
N LYS A 25 18.50 -7.12 6.16
CA LYS A 25 18.84 -7.60 4.82
C LYS A 25 18.45 -9.06 4.58
N ASP A 26 18.71 -9.91 5.54
CA ASP A 26 18.52 -11.37 5.42
C ASP A 26 17.22 -11.86 6.07
N ARG A 27 16.37 -10.95 6.61
CA ARG A 27 15.09 -11.34 7.18
C ARG A 27 14.07 -11.57 6.06
N GLU A 28 13.39 -12.71 6.11
CA GLU A 28 12.24 -12.98 5.25
C GLU A 28 11.02 -12.16 5.71
N LEU A 29 10.13 -11.81 4.78
CA LEU A 29 8.89 -11.09 5.10
C LEU A 29 7.93 -11.97 5.90
N VAL A 30 7.92 -13.26 5.60
CA VAL A 30 7.05 -14.26 6.22
C VAL A 30 7.88 -15.50 6.52
N ASP A 31 7.66 -16.08 7.68
CA ASP A 31 8.22 -17.38 8.05
C ASP A 31 7.49 -18.48 7.25
N PRO A 32 8.16 -19.17 6.30
CA PRO A 32 7.53 -20.18 5.46
C PRO A 32 6.86 -21.31 6.24
N ASP A 33 7.41 -21.64 7.42
CA ASP A 33 6.91 -22.73 8.27
C ASP A 33 5.55 -22.39 8.92
N LYS A 34 5.17 -21.12 8.93
CA LYS A 34 3.89 -20.64 9.44
C LYS A 34 2.80 -20.51 8.38
N ILE A 35 3.12 -20.77 7.12
CA ILE A 35 2.17 -20.68 6.02
C ILE A 35 1.46 -22.01 5.83
N ASN A 36 0.15 -22.03 6.03
CA ASN A 36 -0.69 -23.15 5.62
C ASN A 36 -1.02 -22.99 4.13
N ALA A 37 -0.38 -23.78 3.29
CA ALA A 37 -0.60 -23.74 1.85
C ALA A 37 -2.04 -24.14 1.50
N GLY A 38 -2.74 -23.27 0.78
CA GLY A 38 -4.03 -23.60 0.18
C GLY A 38 -3.86 -24.48 -1.06
N THR A 39 -4.92 -25.18 -1.44
CA THR A 39 -4.97 -25.99 -2.66
C THR A 39 -5.99 -25.43 -3.64
N ILE A 40 -5.76 -25.63 -4.93
CA ILE A 40 -6.76 -25.32 -5.96
C ILE A 40 -7.76 -26.46 -6.00
N ILE A 41 -9.02 -26.17 -5.68
CA ILE A 41 -10.12 -27.15 -5.65
C ILE A 41 -10.95 -27.16 -6.93
N SER A 42 -10.89 -26.11 -7.74
CA SER A 42 -11.62 -26.01 -9.02
C SER A 42 -10.87 -25.13 -10.00
N LYS A 43 -10.95 -25.51 -11.28
CA LYS A 43 -10.49 -24.69 -12.42
C LYS A 43 -11.61 -24.65 -13.46
N ARG A 44 -11.91 -23.46 -13.98
CA ARG A 44 -12.90 -23.24 -15.02
C ARG A 44 -12.35 -22.30 -16.07
N ASP A 45 -12.35 -22.71 -17.32
CA ASP A 45 -12.00 -21.85 -18.43
C ASP A 45 -13.14 -20.88 -18.75
N ILE A 46 -12.77 -19.65 -19.14
CA ILE A 46 -13.67 -18.59 -19.61
C ILE A 46 -13.23 -18.21 -21.03
N PRO A 47 -13.67 -18.99 -22.05
CA PRO A 47 -13.17 -18.83 -23.44
C PRO A 47 -13.46 -17.46 -24.02
N GLU A 48 -14.58 -16.82 -23.63
CA GLU A 48 -15.02 -15.53 -24.16
C GLU A 48 -14.00 -14.41 -23.94
N VAL A 49 -13.19 -14.53 -22.90
CA VAL A 49 -12.15 -13.54 -22.57
C VAL A 49 -10.75 -14.15 -22.54
N GLY A 50 -10.61 -15.45 -22.85
CA GLY A 50 -9.34 -16.16 -22.82
C GLY A 50 -8.72 -16.21 -21.41
N ALA A 51 -9.54 -16.40 -20.38
CA ALA A 51 -9.12 -16.41 -18.99
C ALA A 51 -9.45 -17.75 -18.32
N GLN A 52 -8.85 -18.02 -17.16
CA GLN A 52 -9.14 -19.17 -16.32
C GLN A 52 -9.49 -18.72 -14.90
N GLU A 53 -10.62 -19.18 -14.38
CA GLU A 53 -11.03 -19.02 -12.99
C GLU A 53 -10.48 -20.18 -12.16
N LEU A 54 -9.89 -19.86 -11.04
CA LEU A 54 -9.38 -20.79 -10.04
C LEU A 54 -10.14 -20.57 -8.73
N THR A 55 -10.55 -21.66 -8.09
CA THR A 55 -11.10 -21.58 -6.73
C THR A 55 -10.13 -22.26 -5.77
N LEU A 56 -9.74 -21.55 -4.71
CA LEU A 56 -8.85 -22.06 -3.68
C LEU A 56 -9.64 -22.71 -2.55
N SER A 57 -8.98 -23.57 -1.78
CA SER A 57 -9.59 -24.30 -0.65
C SER A 57 -10.15 -23.41 0.44
N ASN A 58 -9.67 -22.17 0.57
CA ASN A 58 -10.17 -21.14 1.50
C ASN A 58 -11.34 -20.30 0.93
N GLY A 59 -11.85 -20.65 -0.28
CA GLY A 59 -12.96 -19.96 -0.92
C GLY A 59 -12.58 -18.77 -1.79
N ILE A 60 -11.32 -18.37 -1.83
CA ILE A 60 -10.85 -17.27 -2.69
C ILE A 60 -10.98 -17.72 -4.17
N LYS A 61 -11.51 -16.85 -4.99
CA LYS A 61 -11.56 -16.99 -6.44
C LYS A 61 -10.51 -16.12 -7.09
N GLY A 62 -9.67 -16.72 -7.91
CA GLY A 62 -8.68 -16.03 -8.72
C GLY A 62 -9.02 -16.15 -10.20
N ILE A 63 -8.82 -15.10 -10.96
CA ILE A 63 -8.94 -15.11 -12.42
C ILE A 63 -7.56 -14.81 -12.99
N THR A 64 -7.06 -15.70 -13.83
CA THR A 64 -5.80 -15.53 -14.52
C THR A 64 -6.02 -15.40 -16.01
N LYS A 65 -5.33 -14.44 -16.63
CA LYS A 65 -5.34 -14.26 -18.07
C LYS A 65 -3.90 -14.06 -18.56
N HIS A 66 -3.48 -14.87 -19.51
CA HIS A 66 -2.21 -14.67 -20.21
C HIS A 66 -2.37 -13.55 -21.26
N THR A 67 -1.39 -12.65 -21.32
CA THR A 67 -1.31 -11.61 -22.35
C THR A 67 0.13 -11.51 -22.84
N ASP A 68 0.31 -11.03 -24.08
CA ASP A 68 1.61 -10.84 -24.75
C ASP A 68 2.05 -9.38 -24.78
N PHE A 69 1.42 -8.50 -23.98
CA PHE A 69 1.74 -7.06 -23.95
C PHE A 69 3.13 -6.80 -23.35
N LYS A 70 3.47 -7.51 -22.27
CA LYS A 70 4.78 -7.46 -21.62
C LYS A 70 5.14 -8.84 -21.08
N ASN A 71 6.37 -9.30 -21.37
CA ASN A 71 6.83 -10.63 -20.96
C ASN A 71 7.36 -10.68 -19.53
N ASP A 72 7.66 -9.53 -18.92
CA ASP A 72 8.32 -9.41 -17.62
C ASP A 72 7.45 -8.73 -16.56
N GLU A 73 6.15 -8.64 -16.78
CA GLU A 73 5.20 -8.01 -15.87
C GLU A 73 3.93 -8.83 -15.70
N VAL A 74 3.52 -8.99 -14.45
CA VAL A 74 2.19 -9.51 -14.08
C VAL A 74 1.45 -8.38 -13.38
N LEU A 75 0.28 -8.02 -13.87
CA LEU A 75 -0.64 -7.10 -13.18
C LEU A 75 -1.51 -7.89 -12.22
N PHE A 76 -1.67 -7.36 -11.02
CA PHE A 76 -2.45 -7.97 -9.95
C PHE A 76 -3.54 -7.02 -9.46
N ALA A 77 -4.73 -7.55 -9.25
CA ALA A 77 -5.80 -6.87 -8.53
C ALA A 77 -6.56 -7.88 -7.67
N ALA A 78 -6.75 -7.54 -6.40
CA ALA A 78 -7.63 -8.28 -5.49
C ALA A 78 -8.73 -7.34 -5.02
N GLN A 79 -9.97 -7.83 -4.95
CA GLN A 79 -11.11 -7.01 -4.60
C GLN A 79 -12.09 -7.79 -3.72
N SER A 80 -12.57 -7.14 -2.68
CA SER A 80 -13.76 -7.53 -1.90
C SER A 80 -14.83 -6.45 -2.04
N LYS A 81 -16.08 -6.85 -1.94
CA LYS A 81 -17.19 -5.90 -1.91
C LYS A 81 -17.32 -5.33 -0.50
N GLY A 82 -17.60 -4.04 -0.41
CA GLY A 82 -17.75 -3.34 0.86
C GLY A 82 -17.20 -1.93 0.81
N GLY A 83 -15.94 -1.77 1.12
CA GLY A 83 -15.30 -0.47 1.19
C GLY A 83 -15.96 0.46 2.20
N MET A 84 -15.95 1.76 1.92
CA MET A 84 -16.51 2.79 2.80
C MET A 84 -18.00 2.60 3.12
N SER A 85 -18.75 1.89 2.26
CA SER A 85 -20.18 1.61 2.49
C SER A 85 -20.46 0.72 3.70
N LEU A 86 -19.44 0.05 4.24
CA LEU A 86 -19.53 -0.76 5.46
C LEU A 86 -19.22 0.02 6.74
N TYR A 87 -18.71 1.24 6.63
CA TYR A 87 -18.33 2.05 7.79
C TYR A 87 -19.50 2.91 8.26
N TYR A 88 -19.60 3.14 9.56
CA TYR A 88 -20.47 4.16 10.10
C TYR A 88 -19.90 5.55 9.79
N GLU A 89 -20.77 6.56 9.76
CA GLU A 89 -20.38 7.95 9.46
C GLU A 89 -19.22 8.44 10.36
N CYS A 90 -19.20 8.06 11.63
CA CYS A 90 -18.12 8.42 12.57
C CYS A 90 -16.76 7.80 12.21
N ASP A 91 -16.72 6.73 11.42
CA ASP A 91 -15.51 5.99 11.05
C ASP A 91 -15.02 6.29 9.64
N LEU A 92 -15.79 7.08 8.86
CA LEU A 92 -15.43 7.40 7.46
C LEU A 92 -14.05 8.04 7.34
N ALA A 93 -13.74 9.01 8.23
CA ALA A 93 -12.43 9.65 8.24
C ALA A 93 -11.30 8.64 8.51
N SER A 94 -11.51 7.70 9.43
CA SER A 94 -10.54 6.63 9.71
C SER A 94 -10.33 5.73 8.50
N GLY A 95 -11.40 5.36 7.80
CA GLY A 95 -11.33 4.57 6.57
C GLY A 95 -10.55 5.26 5.44
N LEU A 96 -10.70 6.57 5.29
CA LEU A 96 -9.97 7.35 4.27
C LEU A 96 -8.45 7.33 4.48
N PHE A 97 -7.98 7.31 5.73
CA PHE A 97 -6.55 7.33 6.06
C PHE A 97 -5.96 5.95 6.32
N ALA A 98 -6.78 4.93 6.51
CA ALA A 98 -6.33 3.60 6.94
C ALA A 98 -5.29 3.00 5.98
N THR A 99 -5.53 3.07 4.67
CA THR A 99 -4.64 2.50 3.66
C THR A 99 -3.31 3.22 3.55
N ASP A 100 -3.31 4.56 3.62
CA ASP A 100 -2.10 5.37 3.60
C ASP A 100 -1.25 5.13 4.86
N LEU A 101 -1.88 5.06 6.02
CA LEU A 101 -1.19 4.77 7.27
C LEU A 101 -0.55 3.38 7.27
N VAL A 102 -1.27 2.36 6.81
CA VAL A 102 -0.75 0.99 6.75
C VAL A 102 0.39 0.87 5.75
N ASP A 103 0.25 1.49 4.57
CA ASP A 103 1.29 1.46 3.54
C ASP A 103 2.58 2.14 4.02
N ARG A 104 2.47 3.29 4.69
CA ARG A 104 3.62 4.08 5.19
C ARG A 104 4.19 3.59 6.53
N ALA A 105 3.50 2.74 7.27
CA ALA A 105 3.99 2.19 8.53
C ALA A 105 5.04 1.09 8.33
N GLY A 106 5.07 0.46 7.16
CA GLY A 106 5.86 -0.74 6.93
C GLY A 106 5.13 -2.02 7.33
N ILE A 107 5.83 -3.12 7.50
CA ILE A 107 5.23 -4.44 7.76
C ILE A 107 6.01 -5.18 8.85
N GLY A 108 5.28 -5.73 9.80
CA GLY A 108 5.85 -6.52 10.89
C GLY A 108 6.92 -5.73 11.67
N GLU A 109 8.14 -6.22 11.65
CA GLU A 109 9.28 -5.54 12.28
C GLU A 109 10.00 -4.54 11.34
N LEU A 110 9.66 -4.56 10.03
CA LEU A 110 10.26 -3.67 9.05
C LEU A 110 9.50 -2.35 9.01
N ASP A 111 10.17 -1.26 9.35
CA ASP A 111 9.66 0.07 9.06
C ASP A 111 9.67 0.34 7.54
N PHE A 112 9.03 1.42 7.12
CA PHE A 112 8.92 1.77 5.71
C PHE A 112 10.28 1.84 5.00
N SER A 113 11.28 2.48 5.63
CA SER A 113 12.62 2.64 5.05
C SER A 113 13.35 1.29 4.87
N SER A 114 13.24 0.40 5.85
CA SER A 114 13.82 -0.95 5.79
C SER A 114 13.11 -1.82 4.74
N LEU A 115 11.80 -1.68 4.64
CA LEU A 115 10.99 -2.35 3.62
C LEU A 115 11.35 -1.85 2.21
N GLU A 116 11.43 -0.54 1.99
CA GLU A 116 11.86 0.04 0.71
C GLU A 116 13.24 -0.47 0.28
N LYS A 117 14.22 -0.50 1.18
CA LYS A 117 15.55 -1.05 0.87
C LYS A 117 15.47 -2.51 0.40
N LYS A 118 14.63 -3.31 1.05
CA LYS A 118 14.41 -4.70 0.68
C LYS A 118 13.73 -4.82 -0.71
N MET A 119 12.86 -3.89 -1.04
CA MET A 119 12.16 -3.82 -2.33
C MET A 119 13.02 -3.30 -3.47
N GLN A 120 14.08 -2.51 -3.22
CA GLN A 120 14.92 -1.91 -4.27
C GLN A 120 15.48 -2.89 -5.30
N SER A 121 15.72 -4.14 -4.90
CA SER A 121 16.22 -5.20 -5.79
C SER A 121 15.10 -5.99 -6.48
N LYS A 122 13.85 -5.69 -6.18
CA LYS A 122 12.66 -6.42 -6.63
C LYS A 122 11.82 -5.55 -7.56
N LYS A 123 11.28 -6.19 -8.60
CA LYS A 123 10.21 -5.60 -9.40
C LYS A 123 8.88 -6.13 -8.86
N ALA A 124 8.45 -5.66 -7.71
CA ALA A 124 7.22 -6.07 -7.05
C ALA A 124 6.72 -4.92 -6.19
N GLY A 125 5.46 -4.60 -6.32
CA GLY A 125 4.79 -3.59 -5.50
C GLY A 125 3.30 -3.88 -5.39
N VAL A 126 2.74 -3.67 -4.22
CA VAL A 126 1.31 -3.83 -3.93
C VAL A 126 0.88 -2.72 -2.99
N VAL A 127 -0.27 -2.12 -3.27
CA VAL A 127 -0.86 -1.08 -2.44
C VAL A 127 -2.28 -1.45 -2.06
N PRO A 128 -2.67 -1.28 -0.80
CA PRO A 128 -4.06 -1.42 -0.36
C PRO A 128 -4.90 -0.25 -0.85
N TYR A 129 -6.19 -0.48 -1.05
CA TYR A 129 -7.15 0.59 -1.32
C TYR A 129 -8.49 0.30 -0.65
N ILE A 130 -9.20 1.39 -0.29
CA ILE A 130 -10.60 1.37 0.13
C ILE A 130 -11.32 2.40 -0.75
N SER A 131 -12.30 1.96 -1.52
CA SER A 131 -13.18 2.81 -2.31
C SER A 131 -14.58 2.87 -1.67
N GLN A 132 -15.53 3.54 -2.31
CA GLN A 132 -16.88 3.66 -1.76
C GLN A 132 -17.57 2.31 -1.53
N ILE A 133 -17.42 1.36 -2.47
CA ILE A 133 -18.15 0.08 -2.48
C ILE A 133 -17.26 -1.15 -2.57
N ALA A 134 -15.95 -0.96 -2.54
CA ALA A 134 -14.97 -2.04 -2.65
C ALA A 134 -13.69 -1.71 -1.89
N GLU A 135 -13.00 -2.75 -1.48
CA GLU A 135 -11.70 -2.69 -0.86
C GLU A 135 -10.79 -3.77 -1.43
N GLY A 136 -9.49 -3.61 -1.33
CA GLY A 136 -8.59 -4.61 -1.86
C GLY A 136 -7.16 -4.15 -2.03
N PHE A 137 -6.49 -4.76 -3.00
CA PHE A 137 -5.09 -4.50 -3.32
C PHE A 137 -4.90 -4.39 -4.82
N GLN A 138 -4.02 -3.51 -5.24
CA GLN A 138 -3.56 -3.39 -6.61
C GLN A 138 -2.04 -3.41 -6.64
N GLY A 139 -1.46 -3.99 -7.71
CA GLY A 139 -0.03 -4.05 -7.81
C GLY A 139 0.46 -4.70 -9.10
N SER A 140 1.77 -4.82 -9.17
CA SER A 140 2.42 -5.55 -10.26
C SER A 140 3.72 -6.19 -9.78
N PHE A 141 4.17 -7.20 -10.48
CA PHE A 141 5.44 -7.86 -10.19
C PHE A 141 6.05 -8.49 -11.45
N ALA A 142 7.35 -8.67 -11.43
CA ALA A 142 8.01 -9.51 -12.43
C ALA A 142 7.83 -11.00 -12.05
N PRO A 143 7.67 -11.92 -13.02
CA PRO A 143 7.47 -13.34 -12.74
C PRO A 143 8.52 -13.94 -11.77
N LYS A 144 9.77 -13.50 -11.88
CA LYS A 144 10.87 -13.94 -10.98
C LYS A 144 10.71 -13.48 -9.52
N ASP A 145 9.94 -12.43 -9.27
CA ASP A 145 9.72 -11.83 -7.96
C ASP A 145 8.31 -12.16 -7.38
N ALA A 146 7.61 -13.13 -8.00
CA ALA A 146 6.26 -13.52 -7.61
C ALA A 146 6.18 -13.97 -6.15
N GLU A 147 7.13 -14.78 -5.69
CA GLU A 147 7.16 -15.26 -4.31
C GLU A 147 7.25 -14.07 -3.32
N PHE A 148 8.17 -13.15 -3.56
CA PHE A 148 8.30 -11.94 -2.74
C PHE A 148 7.02 -11.11 -2.74
N PHE A 149 6.38 -10.94 -3.92
CA PHE A 149 5.12 -10.21 -4.04
C PHE A 149 4.01 -10.82 -3.18
N PHE A 150 3.84 -12.13 -3.22
CA PHE A 150 2.80 -12.81 -2.44
C PHE A 150 3.12 -12.87 -0.95
N GLN A 151 4.39 -12.96 -0.55
CA GLN A 151 4.80 -12.80 0.85
C GLN A 151 4.48 -11.38 1.35
N TYR A 152 4.75 -10.36 0.55
CA TYR A 152 4.45 -8.97 0.88
C TYR A 152 2.95 -8.74 1.01
N LEU A 153 2.15 -9.21 0.05
CA LEU A 153 0.69 -9.18 0.11
C LEU A 153 0.14 -9.89 1.38
N TYR A 154 0.65 -11.08 1.67
CA TYR A 154 0.24 -11.85 2.85
C TYR A 154 0.57 -11.12 4.17
N SER A 155 1.67 -10.41 4.19
CA SER A 155 2.10 -9.65 5.37
C SER A 155 1.15 -8.50 5.72
N PHE A 156 0.47 -7.88 4.76
CA PHE A 156 -0.58 -6.89 5.04
C PHE A 156 -1.72 -7.46 5.89
N PHE A 157 -2.04 -8.74 5.70
CA PHE A 157 -3.12 -9.40 6.47
C PHE A 157 -2.66 -9.93 7.83
N THR A 158 -1.41 -10.35 7.93
CA THR A 158 -0.94 -11.12 9.09
C THR A 158 -0.04 -10.33 10.02
N GLN A 159 0.59 -9.28 9.52
CA GLN A 159 1.58 -8.50 10.25
C GLN A 159 1.42 -6.98 10.03
N PRO A 160 0.20 -6.41 10.13
CA PRO A 160 0.03 -4.98 10.02
C PRO A 160 0.83 -4.27 11.13
N ARG A 161 1.54 -3.21 10.74
CA ARG A 161 2.35 -2.43 11.68
C ARG A 161 1.59 -1.17 12.12
N TYR A 162 1.62 -0.89 13.41
CA TYR A 162 1.16 0.38 13.98
C TYR A 162 2.36 1.22 14.37
N ASP A 163 2.48 2.40 13.77
CA ASP A 163 3.56 3.33 14.04
C ASP A 163 2.99 4.72 14.38
N THR A 164 3.14 5.11 15.65
CA THR A 164 2.61 6.39 16.14
C THR A 164 3.35 7.60 15.55
N ALA A 165 4.61 7.43 15.16
CA ALA A 165 5.39 8.50 14.51
C ALA A 165 4.89 8.72 13.08
N VAL A 166 4.61 7.64 12.34
CA VAL A 166 3.98 7.71 11.01
C VAL A 166 2.60 8.34 11.09
N TYR A 167 1.79 7.95 12.08
CA TYR A 167 0.49 8.57 12.32
C TYR A 167 0.60 10.08 12.52
N ALA A 168 1.49 10.52 13.41
CA ALA A 168 1.70 11.94 13.68
C ALA A 168 2.18 12.70 12.44
N LEU A 169 3.06 12.09 11.64
CA LEU A 169 3.56 12.65 10.38
C LEU A 169 2.43 12.83 9.37
N VAL A 170 1.67 11.77 9.08
CA VAL A 170 0.57 11.80 8.10
C VAL A 170 -0.50 12.82 8.52
N MET A 171 -0.87 12.85 9.80
CA MET A 171 -1.85 13.82 10.31
C MET A 171 -1.33 15.26 10.20
N GLY A 172 -0.05 15.49 10.48
CA GLY A 172 0.59 16.80 10.34
C GLY A 172 0.62 17.26 8.87
N GLU A 173 1.07 16.41 7.95
CA GLU A 173 1.07 16.68 6.52
C GLU A 173 -0.35 16.99 6.00
N THR A 174 -1.32 16.19 6.39
CA THR A 174 -2.74 16.38 6.01
C THR A 174 -3.29 17.70 6.50
N GLN A 175 -3.00 18.08 7.75
CA GLN A 175 -3.44 19.36 8.30
C GLN A 175 -2.86 20.56 7.53
N GLU A 176 -1.58 20.50 7.16
CA GLU A 176 -0.95 21.57 6.37
C GLU A 176 -1.51 21.61 4.94
N GLN A 177 -1.72 20.46 4.30
CA GLN A 177 -2.37 20.40 2.99
C GLN A 177 -3.78 20.98 3.02
N LEU A 178 -4.59 20.62 4.02
CA LEU A 178 -5.94 21.16 4.18
C LEU A 178 -5.95 22.69 4.39
N LYS A 179 -4.99 23.24 5.14
CA LYS A 179 -4.85 24.70 5.28
C LYS A 179 -4.58 25.36 3.92
N MET A 180 -3.65 24.81 3.14
CA MET A 180 -3.33 25.34 1.81
C MET A 180 -4.50 25.24 0.84
N ILE A 181 -5.17 24.09 0.81
CA ILE A 181 -6.32 23.87 -0.07
C ILE A 181 -7.49 24.79 0.30
N LYS A 182 -7.82 24.91 1.58
CA LYS A 182 -8.89 25.79 2.07
C LYS A 182 -8.66 27.27 1.79
N ALA A 183 -7.41 27.68 1.61
CA ALA A 183 -7.06 29.05 1.21
C ALA A 183 -7.37 29.36 -0.25
N GLN A 184 -7.60 28.33 -1.09
CA GLN A 184 -7.87 28.50 -2.51
C GLN A 184 -9.36 28.78 -2.78
N PRO A 185 -9.73 29.85 -3.53
CA PRO A 185 -11.13 30.15 -3.85
C PRO A 185 -11.86 29.00 -4.57
N MET A 186 -11.16 28.28 -5.42
CA MET A 186 -11.70 27.14 -6.17
C MET A 186 -12.17 26.01 -5.26
N TYR A 187 -11.51 25.81 -4.13
CA TYR A 187 -11.91 24.79 -3.14
C TYR A 187 -13.31 25.07 -2.58
N LYS A 188 -13.60 26.33 -2.27
CA LYS A 188 -14.94 26.73 -1.80
C LYS A 188 -16.01 26.46 -2.84
N PHE A 189 -15.72 26.84 -4.10
CA PHE A 189 -16.65 26.61 -5.20
C PHE A 189 -16.94 25.11 -5.41
N ILE A 190 -15.90 24.28 -5.45
CA ILE A 190 -16.06 22.83 -5.62
C ILE A 190 -16.79 22.22 -4.39
N GLY A 191 -16.47 22.65 -3.19
CA GLY A 191 -17.14 22.19 -1.98
C GLY A 191 -18.64 22.48 -1.99
N GLU A 192 -19.04 23.70 -2.33
CA GLU A 192 -20.46 24.09 -2.47
C GLU A 192 -21.16 23.31 -3.60
N LEU A 193 -20.48 23.11 -4.73
CA LEU A 193 -21.01 22.33 -5.85
C LEU A 193 -21.26 20.88 -5.45
N LEU A 194 -20.30 20.25 -4.80
CA LEU A 194 -20.41 18.84 -4.34
C LEU A 194 -21.51 18.73 -3.27
N SER A 195 -21.48 19.55 -2.26
CA SER A 195 -22.47 19.49 -1.17
C SER A 195 -23.91 19.66 -1.70
N THR A 196 -24.10 20.56 -2.67
CA THR A 196 -25.41 20.77 -3.31
C THR A 196 -25.80 19.59 -4.19
N SER A 197 -24.88 19.04 -4.96
CA SER A 197 -25.17 17.94 -5.89
C SER A 197 -25.42 16.60 -5.19
N THR A 198 -24.76 16.37 -4.06
CA THR A 198 -24.89 15.14 -3.24
C THR A 198 -25.86 15.29 -2.07
N GLN A 199 -26.54 16.44 -1.93
CA GLN A 199 -27.42 16.75 -0.80
C GLN A 199 -26.75 16.60 0.57
N ASN A 200 -25.45 16.92 0.64
CA ASN A 200 -24.61 16.74 1.82
C ASN A 200 -24.47 15.28 2.29
N ASP A 201 -24.52 14.33 1.37
CA ASP A 201 -24.26 12.93 1.71
C ASP A 201 -22.82 12.77 2.21
N PRO A 202 -22.59 12.24 3.44
CA PRO A 202 -21.26 12.13 4.04
C PRO A 202 -20.33 11.15 3.32
N TYR A 203 -20.86 10.32 2.41
CA TYR A 203 -20.09 9.34 1.62
C TYR A 203 -19.54 9.89 0.29
N TYR A 204 -19.81 11.18 -0.03
CA TYR A 204 -19.37 11.83 -1.26
C TYR A 204 -18.57 13.11 -1.04
#